data_7aa59909756abd58540c065cbfc2c600
#
_entry.id   7aa59909756abd58540c065cbfc2c600
#
_cell.length_a   1.000
_cell.length_b   1.000
_cell.length_c   1.000
_cell.angle_alpha   90.00
_cell.angle_beta   90.00
_cell.angle_gamma   90.00
#
_symmetry.space_group_name_H-M   'P 1'
#
loop_
_entity.id
_entity.type
_entity.pdbx_description
1 polymer ?
#
loop_
_entity_poly.entity_id
_entity_poly.type
_entity_poly.pdbx_seq_one_letter_code
_entity_poly.pdbx_strand_id
1 'polypeptide(L)'
;MSRPPRTVIEYRNYELPADFPIQMLSGENWRISDVPSGVLHFHNCLEIGLCESDGGFLGFRGEQRAFRAGDVTIISGDVPHTTWSDPGTASKWSYLHLDPFELVRPLFPAEALPNGELLQQAVQGHYYILSPQEYPAVQSLVRSMLAEMQQRQMDYAISVRGLFVALGVELMRITARRESARLAATIPVAPALEYINRHYMEDFPIETLARLCGMSQSHFRRVFRELLSVGPLEHLNRTRILKACSLMRMSEDSILSISGQVGFQSLSSFNRHSLAEMGTTPSQWRSAAGNNPKTSILKYRGWMTPPKD
;
A
#
# COMPACT_ATOMS: atom_id res chain seq x y z
N MET A 1 31.92 0.95 22.25
CA MET A 1 30.62 1.53 21.91
C MET A 1 29.79 0.45 21.21
N SER A 2 28.74 -0.06 21.83
CA SER A 2 27.86 -1.05 21.21
C SER A 2 27.13 -0.42 20.02
N ARG A 3 27.10 -1.14 18.90
CA ARG A 3 26.36 -0.74 17.69
C ARG A 3 24.87 -0.53 18.09
N PRO A 4 24.22 0.59 17.73
CA PRO A 4 22.82 0.78 18.06
C PRO A 4 22.00 -0.41 17.50
N PRO A 5 20.95 -0.84 18.21
CA PRO A 5 20.13 -1.97 17.75
C PRO A 5 19.61 -1.68 16.35
N ARG A 6 19.74 -2.67 15.47
CA ARG A 6 19.31 -2.56 14.07
C ARG A 6 17.79 -2.45 14.06
N THR A 7 17.24 -1.35 13.59
CA THR A 7 15.79 -1.18 13.42
C THR A 7 15.29 -2.29 12.50
N VAL A 8 14.39 -3.12 12.98
CA VAL A 8 13.73 -4.16 12.17
C VAL A 8 12.71 -3.48 11.27
N ILE A 9 12.76 -3.78 9.98
CA ILE A 9 11.80 -3.27 8.99
C ILE A 9 11.09 -4.47 8.39
N GLU A 10 9.75 -4.46 8.40
CA GLU A 10 8.87 -5.50 7.87
C GLU A 10 8.18 -5.01 6.59
N TYR A 11 8.21 -5.81 5.53
CA TYR A 11 7.36 -5.58 4.36
C TYR A 11 6.01 -6.25 4.53
N ARG A 12 4.93 -5.48 4.35
CA ARG A 12 3.54 -5.96 4.41
C ARG A 12 2.93 -5.88 3.04
N ASN A 13 2.50 -7.03 2.54
CA ASN A 13 1.80 -7.09 1.26
C ASN A 13 0.30 -7.18 1.50
N TYR A 14 -0.43 -6.14 1.11
CA TYR A 14 -1.89 -6.09 1.18
C TYR A 14 -2.48 -6.50 -0.18
N GLU A 15 -3.40 -7.47 -0.14
CA GLU A 15 -4.12 -7.94 -1.33
C GLU A 15 -5.30 -7.01 -1.59
N LEU A 16 -5.13 -6.07 -2.52
CA LEU A 16 -6.19 -5.17 -2.93
C LEU A 16 -7.07 -5.84 -4.01
N PRO A 17 -8.40 -5.58 -4.01
CA PRO A 17 -9.28 -6.03 -5.10
C PRO A 17 -8.83 -5.41 -6.42
N ALA A 18 -8.98 -6.16 -7.51
CA ALA A 18 -8.45 -5.74 -8.79
C ALA A 18 -9.30 -4.73 -9.55
N ASP A 19 -10.60 -4.93 -9.49
CA ASP A 19 -11.60 -4.11 -10.16
C ASP A 19 -11.76 -2.73 -9.50
N PHE A 20 -11.52 -2.74 -8.20
CA PHE A 20 -11.61 -1.57 -7.36
C PHE A 20 -10.54 -1.66 -6.26
N PRO A 21 -9.28 -1.27 -6.57
CA PRO A 21 -8.10 -1.55 -5.74
C PRO A 21 -8.03 -0.67 -4.50
N ILE A 22 -9.04 -0.79 -3.67
CA ILE A 22 -9.15 -0.16 -2.37
C ILE A 22 -9.75 -1.12 -1.36
N GLN A 23 -9.17 -1.17 -0.16
CA GLN A 23 -9.65 -1.92 0.98
C GLN A 23 -9.89 -0.98 2.16
N MET A 24 -11.04 -1.14 2.81
CA MET A 24 -11.38 -0.39 4.02
C MET A 24 -11.27 -1.29 5.24
N LEU A 25 -10.62 -0.78 6.29
CA LEU A 25 -10.61 -1.32 7.64
C LEU A 25 -11.29 -0.32 8.57
N SER A 26 -12.39 -0.69 9.19
CA SER A 26 -13.12 0.17 10.10
C SER A 26 -13.92 -0.65 11.12
N GLY A 27 -14.31 -0.05 12.21
CA GLY A 27 -15.09 -0.68 13.27
C GLY A 27 -14.30 -0.84 14.57
N GLU A 28 -14.90 -1.44 15.59
CA GLU A 28 -14.35 -1.50 16.95
C GLU A 28 -13.07 -2.33 17.09
N ASN A 29 -12.83 -3.26 16.15
CA ASN A 29 -11.66 -4.12 16.17
C ASN A 29 -10.38 -3.43 15.66
N TRP A 30 -10.50 -2.21 15.08
CA TRP A 30 -9.36 -1.51 14.50
C TRP A 30 -8.83 -0.46 15.47
N ARG A 31 -8.26 -0.98 16.57
CA ARG A 31 -7.60 -0.18 17.60
C ARG A 31 -6.11 -0.44 17.63
N ILE A 32 -5.36 0.62 17.84
CA ILE A 32 -3.91 0.56 17.96
C ILE A 32 -3.52 0.53 19.45
N SER A 33 -2.63 -0.40 19.80
CA SER A 33 -2.09 -0.52 21.16
C SER A 33 -1.23 0.69 21.54
N ASP A 34 -1.15 0.97 22.83
CA ASP A 34 -0.20 1.92 23.43
C ASP A 34 1.22 1.36 23.55
N VAL A 35 1.41 0.07 23.24
CA VAL A 35 2.72 -0.58 23.23
C VAL A 35 3.31 -0.51 21.83
N PRO A 36 4.44 0.21 21.63
CA PRO A 36 5.13 0.23 20.34
C PRO A 36 5.52 -1.18 19.88
N SER A 37 5.25 -1.51 18.63
CA SER A 37 5.56 -2.85 18.06
C SER A 37 7.07 -3.16 18.03
N GLY A 38 7.92 -2.16 18.14
CA GLY A 38 9.38 -2.28 17.98
C GLY A 38 9.84 -2.52 16.54
N VAL A 39 8.92 -2.51 15.59
CA VAL A 39 9.16 -2.78 14.16
C VAL A 39 8.58 -1.66 13.34
N LEU A 40 9.37 -1.11 12.40
CA LEU A 40 8.81 -0.31 11.31
C LEU A 40 8.28 -1.24 10.23
N HIS A 41 7.20 -0.85 9.58
CA HIS A 41 6.72 -1.58 8.41
C HIS A 41 6.48 -0.63 7.23
N PHE A 42 6.51 -1.19 6.05
CA PHE A 42 6.12 -0.53 4.81
C PHE A 42 5.31 -1.52 3.95
N HIS A 43 4.60 -1.03 2.96
CA HIS A 43 3.62 -1.86 2.24
C HIS A 43 3.51 -1.48 0.75
N ASN A 44 2.74 -2.27 -0.01
CA ASN A 44 2.58 -2.13 -1.47
C ASN A 44 1.45 -1.16 -1.89
N CYS A 45 0.91 -0.36 -0.98
CA CYS A 45 -0.23 0.51 -1.26
C CYS A 45 -0.06 1.89 -0.61
N LEU A 46 -0.90 2.83 -0.97
CA LEU A 46 -1.10 4.06 -0.20
C LEU A 46 -2.00 3.74 1.00
N GLU A 47 -1.61 4.21 2.19
CA GLU A 47 -2.41 4.15 3.39
C GLU A 47 -3.00 5.52 3.70
N ILE A 48 -4.32 5.58 3.85
CA ILE A 48 -5.05 6.76 4.34
C ILE A 48 -5.74 6.35 5.64
N GLY A 49 -5.37 6.98 6.75
CA GLY A 49 -5.94 6.73 8.06
C GLY A 49 -6.74 7.94 8.57
N LEU A 50 -7.89 7.68 9.18
CA LEU A 50 -8.62 8.65 10.00
C LEU A 50 -8.59 8.16 11.44
N CYS A 51 -7.97 8.96 12.34
CA CYS A 51 -8.04 8.71 13.77
C CYS A 51 -9.42 9.10 14.28
N GLU A 52 -10.18 8.14 14.81
CA GLU A 52 -11.55 8.38 15.29
C GLU A 52 -11.59 8.77 16.78
N SER A 53 -10.68 8.21 17.58
CA SER A 53 -10.59 8.52 19.02
C SER A 53 -9.16 8.51 19.52
N ASP A 54 -8.95 9.20 20.63
CA ASP A 54 -7.68 9.25 21.36
C ASP A 54 -6.53 9.90 20.55
N GLY A 55 -5.31 9.63 20.92
CA GLY A 55 -4.11 10.13 20.27
C GLY A 55 -2.94 9.16 20.42
N GLY A 56 -1.80 9.58 19.93
CA GLY A 56 -0.59 8.78 19.97
C GLY A 56 0.49 9.32 19.06
N PHE A 57 1.31 8.41 18.56
CA PHE A 57 2.46 8.75 17.75
C PHE A 57 2.58 7.85 16.53
N LEU A 58 2.98 8.47 15.42
CA LEU A 58 3.53 7.82 14.24
C LEU A 58 5.05 7.89 14.33
N GLY A 59 5.69 6.72 14.33
CA GLY A 59 7.15 6.60 14.31
C GLY A 59 7.65 6.33 12.89
N PHE A 60 8.67 7.08 12.50
CA PHE A 60 9.40 6.92 11.26
C PHE A 60 10.86 6.63 11.56
N ARG A 61 11.69 6.47 10.54
CA ARG A 61 13.13 6.26 10.73
C ARG A 61 13.78 7.53 11.27
N GLY A 62 14.04 7.55 12.58
CA GLY A 62 14.74 8.66 13.27
C GLY A 62 13.85 9.80 13.76
N GLU A 63 12.52 9.71 13.59
CA GLU A 63 11.59 10.71 14.13
C GLU A 63 10.26 10.09 14.54
N GLN A 64 9.52 10.81 15.36
CA GLN A 64 8.13 10.53 15.70
C GLN A 64 7.30 11.79 15.59
N ARG A 65 6.03 11.62 15.23
CA ARG A 65 5.05 12.69 15.07
C ARG A 65 3.78 12.33 15.83
N ALA A 66 3.28 13.26 16.61
CA ALA A 66 2.02 13.07 17.32
C ALA A 66 0.83 13.15 16.37
N PHE A 67 -0.20 12.38 16.66
CA PHE A 67 -1.54 12.50 16.07
C PHE A 67 -2.62 12.60 17.16
N ARG A 68 -3.78 13.11 16.81
CA ARG A 68 -4.95 13.24 17.68
C ARG A 68 -6.22 12.80 16.95
N ALA A 69 -7.29 12.59 17.73
CA ALA A 69 -8.61 12.32 17.17
C ALA A 69 -9.01 13.38 16.14
N GLY A 70 -9.49 12.95 15.00
CA GLY A 70 -9.83 13.78 13.85
C GLY A 70 -8.70 13.96 12.82
N ASP A 71 -7.45 13.68 13.17
CA ASP A 71 -6.34 13.77 12.22
C ASP A 71 -6.48 12.72 11.10
N VAL A 72 -6.12 13.15 9.90
CA VAL A 72 -5.95 12.27 8.74
C VAL A 72 -4.46 12.01 8.54
N THR A 73 -4.10 10.74 8.45
CA THR A 73 -2.76 10.31 8.04
C THR A 73 -2.78 9.82 6.61
N ILE A 74 -1.76 10.19 5.83
CA ILE A 74 -1.57 9.68 4.47
C ILE A 74 -0.12 9.26 4.37
N ILE A 75 0.13 7.97 4.12
CA ILE A 75 1.47 7.40 4.14
C ILE A 75 1.70 6.62 2.86
N SER A 76 2.74 6.99 2.12
CA SER A 76 3.17 6.26 0.93
C SER A 76 3.62 4.84 1.29
N GLY A 77 3.37 3.91 0.39
CA GLY A 77 3.72 2.51 0.59
C GLY A 77 5.21 2.26 0.84
N ASP A 78 6.07 3.13 0.33
CA ASP A 78 7.54 3.04 0.46
C ASP A 78 8.11 3.75 1.70
N VAL A 79 7.26 4.29 2.58
CA VAL A 79 7.65 4.98 3.81
C VAL A 79 7.55 4.04 5.02
N PRO A 80 8.69 3.60 5.59
CA PRO A 80 8.69 2.77 6.78
C PRO A 80 8.15 3.54 7.99
N HIS A 81 7.11 2.99 8.61
CA HIS A 81 6.44 3.64 9.75
C HIS A 81 5.91 2.61 10.76
N THR A 82 5.48 3.11 11.90
CA THR A 82 4.76 2.37 12.95
C THR A 82 3.84 3.33 13.69
N THR A 83 2.77 2.80 14.29
CA THR A 83 1.80 3.60 15.02
C THR A 83 1.60 2.99 16.40
N TRP A 84 1.49 3.83 17.42
CA TRP A 84 1.10 3.43 18.78
C TRP A 84 0.32 4.55 19.46
N SER A 85 -0.56 4.18 20.38
CA SER A 85 -1.41 5.14 21.11
C SER A 85 -0.70 5.77 22.29
N ASP A 86 -1.25 6.84 22.83
CA ASP A 86 -0.83 7.42 24.09
C ASP A 86 -0.96 6.38 25.23
N PRO A 87 -0.07 6.42 26.26
CA PRO A 87 -0.09 5.44 27.35
C PRO A 87 -1.47 5.28 27.99
N GLY A 88 -1.91 4.05 28.15
CA GLY A 88 -3.21 3.71 28.75
C GLY A 88 -4.41 3.94 27.84
N THR A 89 -4.20 4.24 26.55
CA THR A 89 -5.27 4.42 25.56
C THR A 89 -5.18 3.41 24.42
N ALA A 90 -6.21 3.37 23.59
CA ALA A 90 -6.26 2.52 22.40
C ALA A 90 -6.98 3.26 21.27
N SER A 91 -6.24 4.04 20.52
CA SER A 91 -6.79 4.88 19.45
C SER A 91 -7.52 4.04 18.40
N LYS A 92 -8.75 4.46 18.09
CA LYS A 92 -9.58 3.83 17.07
C LYS A 92 -9.32 4.47 15.71
N TRP A 93 -9.28 3.64 14.68
CA TRP A 93 -8.93 4.07 13.34
C TRP A 93 -9.88 3.51 12.28
N SER A 94 -10.07 4.29 11.23
CA SER A 94 -10.57 3.83 9.95
C SER A 94 -9.50 4.03 8.89
N TYR A 95 -9.15 2.96 8.16
CA TYR A 95 -8.12 2.97 7.14
C TYR A 95 -8.67 2.66 5.76
N LEU A 96 -8.10 3.32 4.76
CA LEU A 96 -8.20 2.95 3.35
C LEU A 96 -6.79 2.60 2.86
N HIS A 97 -6.60 1.36 2.43
CA HIS A 97 -5.41 0.90 1.72
C HIS A 97 -5.75 0.81 0.24
N LEU A 98 -5.02 1.50 -0.61
CA LEU A 98 -5.36 1.59 -2.03
C LEU A 98 -4.14 1.67 -2.95
N ASP A 99 -4.32 1.23 -4.19
CA ASP A 99 -3.39 1.50 -5.27
C ASP A 99 -3.82 2.81 -5.96
N PRO A 100 -3.09 3.92 -5.77
CA PRO A 100 -3.51 5.23 -6.25
C PRO A 100 -3.61 5.32 -7.77
N PHE A 101 -2.75 4.59 -8.50
CA PHE A 101 -2.73 4.59 -9.95
C PHE A 101 -3.88 3.76 -10.53
N GLU A 102 -3.99 2.50 -10.11
CA GLU A 102 -5.02 1.59 -10.59
C GLU A 102 -6.44 2.04 -10.19
N LEU A 103 -6.58 2.73 -9.04
CA LEU A 103 -7.85 3.27 -8.59
C LEU A 103 -8.41 4.31 -9.55
N VAL A 104 -7.58 5.23 -10.05
CA VAL A 104 -8.03 6.34 -10.92
C VAL A 104 -7.92 6.03 -12.41
N ARG A 105 -7.17 5.02 -12.80
CA ARG A 105 -6.95 4.65 -14.21
C ARG A 105 -8.24 4.61 -15.05
N PRO A 106 -9.38 4.06 -14.57
CA PRO A 106 -10.62 4.03 -15.35
C PRO A 106 -11.24 5.41 -15.65
N LEU A 107 -10.82 6.47 -14.94
CA LEU A 107 -11.32 7.83 -15.15
C LEU A 107 -10.58 8.58 -16.26
N PHE A 108 -9.41 8.09 -16.67
CA PHE A 108 -8.56 8.79 -17.63
C PHE A 108 -8.34 7.93 -18.88
N PRO A 109 -8.47 8.50 -20.10
CA PRO A 109 -8.06 7.83 -21.32
C PRO A 109 -6.55 7.49 -21.24
N ALA A 110 -6.16 6.41 -21.95
CA ALA A 110 -4.78 5.91 -21.93
C ALA A 110 -3.74 7.00 -22.33
N GLU A 111 -4.14 7.96 -23.14
CA GLU A 111 -3.33 9.08 -23.61
C GLU A 111 -3.23 10.24 -22.59
N ALA A 112 -4.08 10.26 -21.56
CA ALA A 112 -4.12 11.32 -20.54
C ALA A 112 -3.45 10.92 -19.21
N LEU A 113 -2.70 9.81 -19.19
CA LEU A 113 -1.98 9.28 -18.02
C LEU A 113 -0.97 10.24 -17.34
N PRO A 114 -0.45 11.33 -17.95
CA PRO A 114 0.35 12.31 -17.22
C PRO A 114 -0.30 12.83 -15.94
N ASN A 115 -1.64 12.89 -15.90
CA ASN A 115 -2.38 13.33 -14.71
C ASN A 115 -2.40 12.29 -13.58
N GLY A 116 -2.30 10.99 -13.89
CA GLY A 116 -2.12 9.93 -12.89
C GLY A 116 -0.73 9.97 -12.26
N GLU A 117 0.30 10.36 -13.02
CA GLU A 117 1.66 10.54 -12.52
C GLU A 117 1.75 11.71 -11.53
N LEU A 118 1.04 12.81 -11.76
CA LEU A 118 1.00 13.95 -10.83
C LEU A 118 0.39 13.56 -9.48
N LEU A 119 -0.70 12.80 -9.47
CA LEU A 119 -1.30 12.27 -8.25
C LEU A 119 -0.34 11.35 -7.49
N GLN A 120 0.39 10.51 -8.22
CA GLN A 120 1.38 9.63 -7.63
C GLN A 120 2.56 10.40 -7.06
N GLN A 121 3.07 11.40 -7.79
CA GLN A 121 4.14 12.27 -7.31
C GLN A 121 3.75 13.01 -6.02
N ALA A 122 2.48 13.41 -5.87
CA ALA A 122 2.00 14.10 -4.68
C ALA A 122 2.04 13.21 -3.41
N VAL A 123 1.96 11.89 -3.56
CA VAL A 123 1.92 10.97 -2.42
C VAL A 123 3.20 10.16 -2.27
N GLN A 124 3.98 9.96 -3.34
CA GLN A 124 5.15 9.09 -3.34
C GLN A 124 6.27 9.62 -2.44
N GLY A 125 6.81 8.74 -1.59
CA GLY A 125 7.87 9.09 -0.66
C GLY A 125 7.46 10.06 0.44
N HIS A 126 6.18 10.41 0.54
CA HIS A 126 5.66 11.37 1.50
C HIS A 126 4.81 10.70 2.58
N TYR A 127 4.76 11.37 3.72
CA TYR A 127 3.74 11.13 4.72
C TYR A 127 3.14 12.47 5.17
N TYR A 128 1.88 12.43 5.57
CA TYR A 128 1.15 13.58 6.08
C TYR A 128 0.43 13.19 7.36
N ILE A 129 0.40 14.11 8.33
CA ILE A 129 -0.53 14.14 9.46
C ILE A 129 -1.22 15.48 9.36
N LEU A 130 -2.51 15.47 9.09
CA LEU A 130 -3.30 16.63 8.69
C LEU A 130 -4.46 16.81 9.67
N SER A 131 -4.37 17.86 10.48
CA SER A 131 -5.42 18.17 11.45
C SER A 131 -6.68 18.72 10.77
N PRO A 132 -7.88 18.45 11.31
CA PRO A 132 -9.13 18.97 10.74
C PRO A 132 -9.24 20.48 10.80
N GLN A 133 -8.55 21.12 11.76
CA GLN A 133 -8.54 22.58 11.90
C GLN A 133 -7.75 23.26 10.79
N GLU A 134 -6.62 22.65 10.41
CA GLU A 134 -5.74 23.21 9.39
C GLU A 134 -6.12 22.77 7.98
N TYR A 135 -6.64 21.53 7.84
CA TYR A 135 -6.98 20.90 6.55
C TYR A 135 -8.39 20.32 6.53
N PRO A 136 -9.46 21.14 6.75
CA PRO A 136 -10.83 20.63 6.84
C PRO A 136 -11.32 19.98 5.55
N ALA A 137 -10.85 20.42 4.37
CA ALA A 137 -11.19 19.83 3.09
C ALA A 137 -10.69 18.38 2.97
N VAL A 138 -9.46 18.09 3.42
CA VAL A 138 -8.90 16.74 3.43
C VAL A 138 -9.72 15.83 4.33
N GLN A 139 -10.03 16.28 5.54
CA GLN A 139 -10.85 15.50 6.45
C GLN A 139 -12.23 15.18 5.87
N SER A 140 -12.91 16.18 5.27
CA SER A 140 -14.22 16.01 4.64
C SER A 140 -14.16 14.96 3.51
N LEU A 141 -13.16 15.03 2.63
CA LEU A 141 -12.98 14.09 1.53
C LEU A 141 -12.75 12.67 2.04
N VAL A 142 -11.87 12.48 3.03
CA VAL A 142 -11.60 11.16 3.61
C VAL A 142 -12.83 10.57 4.29
N ARG A 143 -13.59 11.39 5.06
CA ARG A 143 -14.86 10.95 5.66
C ARG A 143 -15.88 10.54 4.61
N SER A 144 -15.99 11.28 3.52
CA SER A 144 -16.88 10.94 2.41
C SER A 144 -16.46 9.64 1.73
N MET A 145 -15.17 9.43 1.48
CA MET A 145 -14.65 8.15 0.94
C MET A 145 -14.98 6.97 1.86
N LEU A 146 -14.78 7.13 3.18
CA LEU A 146 -15.10 6.09 4.16
C LEU A 146 -16.61 5.80 4.19
N ALA A 147 -17.46 6.82 4.13
CA ALA A 147 -18.91 6.68 4.10
C ALA A 147 -19.38 5.92 2.84
N GLU A 148 -18.87 6.28 1.66
CA GLU A 148 -19.16 5.58 0.39
C GLU A 148 -18.74 4.11 0.45
N MET A 149 -17.55 3.85 0.96
CA MET A 149 -17.02 2.49 1.13
C MET A 149 -17.83 1.65 2.13
N GLN A 150 -18.43 2.28 3.13
CA GLN A 150 -19.25 1.61 4.13
C GLN A 150 -20.68 1.34 3.62
N GLN A 151 -21.29 2.32 2.98
CA GLN A 151 -22.68 2.26 2.54
C GLN A 151 -22.85 1.49 1.23
N ARG A 152 -21.86 1.57 0.32
CA ARG A 152 -21.82 0.90 -0.98
C ARG A 152 -23.11 1.08 -1.79
N GLN A 153 -23.61 2.30 -1.83
CA GLN A 153 -24.77 2.63 -2.66
C GLN A 153 -24.45 2.51 -4.15
N MET A 154 -25.45 2.68 -5.01
CA MET A 154 -25.26 2.67 -6.45
C MET A 154 -24.10 3.62 -6.86
N ASP A 155 -23.21 3.16 -7.72
CA ASP A 155 -22.08 3.92 -8.25
C ASP A 155 -21.06 4.42 -7.20
N TYR A 156 -21.04 3.87 -5.98
CA TYR A 156 -20.10 4.24 -4.92
C TYR A 156 -18.63 4.18 -5.39
N ALA A 157 -18.30 3.25 -6.27
CA ALA A 157 -16.95 3.12 -6.79
C ALA A 157 -16.52 4.32 -7.65
N ILE A 158 -17.45 4.91 -8.41
CA ILE A 158 -17.22 6.14 -9.18
C ILE A 158 -17.06 7.33 -8.23
N SER A 159 -17.93 7.42 -7.22
CA SER A 159 -17.87 8.46 -6.19
C SER A 159 -16.52 8.44 -5.46
N VAL A 160 -16.08 7.28 -4.98
CA VAL A 160 -14.78 7.12 -4.29
C VAL A 160 -13.60 7.52 -5.19
N ARG A 161 -13.61 7.14 -6.47
CA ARG A 161 -12.57 7.56 -7.42
C ARG A 161 -12.52 9.08 -7.58
N GLY A 162 -13.68 9.74 -7.73
CA GLY A 162 -13.78 11.19 -7.83
C GLY A 162 -13.29 11.91 -6.57
N LEU A 163 -13.70 11.42 -5.40
CA LEU A 163 -13.23 11.93 -4.10
C LEU A 163 -11.71 11.76 -3.92
N PHE A 164 -11.16 10.63 -4.36
CA PHE A 164 -9.72 10.41 -4.31
C PHE A 164 -8.93 11.34 -5.25
N VAL A 165 -9.46 11.63 -6.45
CA VAL A 165 -8.86 12.64 -7.34
C VAL A 165 -8.86 14.02 -6.67
N ALA A 166 -9.98 14.43 -6.05
CA ALA A 166 -10.06 15.69 -5.32
C ALA A 166 -9.06 15.74 -4.14
N LEU A 167 -8.93 14.65 -3.39
CA LEU A 167 -7.93 14.51 -2.33
C LEU A 167 -6.50 14.69 -2.87
N GLY A 168 -6.19 14.05 -3.99
CA GLY A 168 -4.89 14.19 -4.65
C GLY A 168 -4.57 15.64 -5.02
N VAL A 169 -5.54 16.39 -5.55
CA VAL A 169 -5.38 17.82 -5.85
C VAL A 169 -5.09 18.62 -4.57
N GLU A 170 -5.77 18.35 -3.47
CA GLU A 170 -5.48 19.01 -2.19
C GLU A 170 -4.06 18.68 -1.68
N LEU A 171 -3.62 17.42 -1.80
CA LEU A 171 -2.25 17.05 -1.44
C LEU A 171 -1.21 17.74 -2.30
N MET A 172 -1.43 17.86 -3.61
CA MET A 172 -0.55 18.62 -4.50
C MET A 172 -0.43 20.09 -4.07
N ARG A 173 -1.56 20.72 -3.70
CA ARG A 173 -1.59 22.12 -3.19
C ARG A 173 -0.82 22.24 -1.87
N ILE A 174 -0.97 21.28 -0.97
CA ILE A 174 -0.26 21.23 0.32
C ILE A 174 1.24 21.07 0.08
N THR A 175 1.65 20.16 -0.81
CA THR A 175 3.06 19.92 -1.14
C THR A 175 3.70 21.16 -1.76
N ALA A 176 3.02 21.81 -2.70
CA ALA A 176 3.52 23.04 -3.33
C ALA A 176 3.70 24.21 -2.35
N ARG A 177 2.87 24.28 -1.30
CA ARG A 177 2.99 25.31 -0.24
C ARG A 177 4.09 25.03 0.77
N ARG A 178 4.42 23.75 0.96
CA ARG A 178 5.51 23.32 1.84
C ARG A 178 6.80 23.26 1.02
N GLU A 179 7.46 24.39 0.77
CA GLU A 179 8.74 24.51 0.03
C GLU A 179 9.88 23.61 0.53
N SER A 180 9.61 22.80 1.54
CA SER A 180 10.55 21.86 2.13
C SER A 180 9.82 20.67 2.78
N ALA A 181 8.79 20.10 2.12
CA ALA A 181 8.35 18.76 2.51
C ALA A 181 9.57 17.84 2.29
N ARG A 182 10.34 17.62 3.35
CA ARG A 182 11.42 16.65 3.36
C ARG A 182 10.81 15.35 2.88
N LEU A 183 11.29 14.85 1.77
CA LEU A 183 11.10 13.46 1.41
C LEU A 183 11.34 12.64 2.67
N ALA A 184 10.34 11.92 3.15
CA ALA A 184 10.53 10.97 4.22
C ALA A 184 11.70 10.09 3.81
N ALA A 185 12.51 9.65 4.78
CA ALA A 185 13.65 8.78 4.48
C ALA A 185 13.12 7.47 3.90
N THR A 186 12.96 7.43 2.59
CA THR A 186 12.49 6.27 1.84
C THR A 186 13.49 5.11 1.97
N ILE A 187 13.00 3.90 1.79
CA ILE A 187 13.90 2.74 1.72
C ILE A 187 14.77 2.86 0.46
N PRO A 188 16.04 2.42 0.54
CA PRO A 188 16.98 2.57 -0.59
C PRO A 188 16.53 1.89 -1.89
N VAL A 189 15.60 0.93 -1.82
CA VAL A 189 15.07 0.19 -2.97
C VAL A 189 13.69 0.67 -3.44
N ALA A 190 13.17 1.77 -2.90
CA ALA A 190 11.87 2.33 -3.27
C ALA A 190 11.73 2.57 -4.78
N PRO A 191 12.70 3.17 -5.49
CA PRO A 191 12.61 3.37 -6.94
C PRO A 191 12.46 2.06 -7.73
N ALA A 192 13.11 0.98 -7.26
CA ALA A 192 12.99 -0.34 -7.89
C ALA A 192 11.62 -0.97 -7.65
N LEU A 193 11.04 -0.83 -6.46
CA LEU A 193 9.71 -1.34 -6.14
C LEU A 193 8.65 -0.64 -6.98
N GLU A 194 8.75 0.67 -7.12
CA GLU A 194 7.88 1.44 -7.98
C GLU A 194 7.97 1.00 -9.43
N TYR A 195 9.20 0.87 -9.95
CA TYR A 195 9.41 0.40 -11.32
C TYR A 195 8.80 -0.99 -11.55
N ILE A 196 9.01 -1.93 -10.63
CA ILE A 196 8.39 -3.27 -10.69
C ILE A 196 6.87 -3.15 -10.75
N ASN A 197 6.25 -2.34 -9.88
CA ASN A 197 4.80 -2.18 -9.83
C ASN A 197 4.20 -1.60 -11.12
N ARG A 198 4.93 -0.73 -11.82
CA ARG A 198 4.47 -0.13 -13.09
C ARG A 198 4.75 -1.01 -14.31
N HIS A 199 5.87 -1.72 -14.31
CA HIS A 199 6.40 -2.44 -15.47
C HIS A 199 6.40 -3.96 -15.28
N TYR A 200 5.62 -4.50 -14.33
CA TYR A 200 5.61 -5.94 -14.03
C TYR A 200 5.29 -6.83 -15.24
N MET A 201 4.55 -6.32 -16.22
CA MET A 201 4.22 -7.05 -17.46
C MET A 201 5.40 -7.16 -18.42
N GLU A 202 6.39 -6.28 -18.28
CA GLU A 202 7.54 -6.17 -19.18
C GLU A 202 8.71 -7.03 -18.70
N ASP A 203 9.59 -7.40 -19.65
CA ASP A 203 10.89 -7.97 -19.31
C ASP A 203 11.93 -6.85 -19.21
N PHE A 204 12.60 -6.79 -18.09
CA PHE A 204 13.69 -5.85 -17.86
C PHE A 204 14.84 -6.51 -17.07
N PRO A 205 16.09 -6.11 -17.34
CA PRO A 205 17.25 -6.62 -16.62
C PRO A 205 17.33 -6.04 -15.19
N ILE A 206 17.89 -6.80 -14.27
CA ILE A 206 18.10 -6.37 -12.87
C ILE A 206 18.97 -5.11 -12.78
N GLU A 207 19.84 -4.89 -13.77
CA GLU A 207 20.64 -3.68 -13.92
C GLU A 207 19.81 -2.41 -13.93
N THR A 208 18.64 -2.45 -14.55
CA THR A 208 17.70 -1.32 -14.59
C THR A 208 17.27 -0.94 -13.19
N LEU A 209 16.87 -1.92 -12.37
CA LEU A 209 16.47 -1.70 -10.98
C LEU A 209 17.63 -1.18 -10.12
N ALA A 210 18.81 -1.77 -10.27
CA ALA A 210 19.99 -1.34 -9.53
C ALA A 210 20.38 0.11 -9.87
N ARG A 211 20.34 0.48 -11.15
CA ARG A 211 20.62 1.85 -11.64
C ARG A 211 19.62 2.87 -11.10
N LEU A 212 18.33 2.54 -11.08
CA LEU A 212 17.29 3.41 -10.49
C LEU A 212 17.54 3.68 -9.01
N CYS A 213 18.12 2.72 -8.30
CA CYS A 213 18.48 2.87 -6.88
C CYS A 213 19.90 3.46 -6.66
N GLY A 214 20.63 3.82 -7.70
CA GLY A 214 22.02 4.32 -7.60
C GLY A 214 23.00 3.30 -7.06
N MET A 215 22.79 1.99 -7.31
CA MET A 215 23.56 0.89 -6.75
C MET A 215 24.18 0.00 -7.82
N SER A 216 25.30 -0.68 -7.48
CA SER A 216 25.74 -1.84 -8.25
C SER A 216 24.76 -2.99 -8.09
N GLN A 217 24.68 -3.91 -9.07
CA GLN A 217 23.77 -5.05 -9.02
C GLN A 217 23.94 -5.92 -7.76
N SER A 218 25.20 -6.19 -7.37
CA SER A 218 25.48 -7.02 -6.20
C SER A 218 25.02 -6.35 -4.91
N HIS A 219 25.26 -5.04 -4.78
CA HIS A 219 24.80 -4.24 -3.65
C HIS A 219 23.27 -4.20 -3.61
N PHE A 220 22.63 -3.89 -4.75
CA PHE A 220 21.18 -3.85 -4.89
C PHE A 220 20.52 -5.18 -4.47
N ARG A 221 20.99 -6.33 -5.01
CA ARG A 221 20.44 -7.65 -4.66
C ARG A 221 20.55 -7.94 -3.16
N ARG A 222 21.66 -7.56 -2.53
CA ARG A 222 21.87 -7.73 -1.09
C ARG A 222 20.92 -6.87 -0.28
N VAL A 223 20.85 -5.55 -0.57
CA VAL A 223 19.97 -4.61 0.15
C VAL A 223 18.51 -4.96 -0.06
N PHE A 224 18.14 -5.32 -1.29
CA PHE A 224 16.76 -5.73 -1.62
C PHE A 224 16.33 -6.95 -0.80
N ARG A 225 17.19 -7.98 -0.72
CA ARG A 225 16.90 -9.19 0.06
C ARG A 225 16.91 -8.92 1.57
N GLU A 226 17.78 -8.05 2.06
CA GLU A 226 17.81 -7.65 3.47
C GLU A 226 16.51 -6.94 3.89
N LEU A 227 15.89 -6.16 3.00
CA LEU A 227 14.68 -5.39 3.28
C LEU A 227 13.38 -6.18 3.06
N LEU A 228 13.31 -6.97 1.99
CA LEU A 228 12.08 -7.65 1.60
C LEU A 228 12.08 -9.16 1.90
N SER A 229 13.20 -9.72 2.36
CA SER A 229 13.40 -11.15 2.60
C SER A 229 13.34 -12.04 1.34
N VAL A 230 13.13 -11.44 0.18
CA VAL A 230 13.08 -12.09 -1.14
C VAL A 230 13.99 -11.39 -2.14
N GLY A 231 14.38 -12.06 -3.22
CA GLY A 231 15.16 -11.45 -4.29
C GLY A 231 14.31 -10.59 -5.24
N PRO A 232 14.94 -9.67 -6.02
CA PRO A 232 14.19 -8.78 -6.92
C PRO A 232 13.34 -9.52 -7.95
N LEU A 233 13.85 -10.57 -8.57
CA LEU A 233 13.11 -11.37 -9.55
C LEU A 233 11.97 -12.17 -8.89
N GLU A 234 12.19 -12.66 -7.69
CA GLU A 234 11.16 -13.34 -6.91
C GLU A 234 10.03 -12.37 -6.55
N HIS A 235 10.37 -11.16 -6.14
CA HIS A 235 9.41 -10.10 -5.87
C HIS A 235 8.61 -9.71 -7.13
N LEU A 236 9.25 -9.57 -8.30
CA LEU A 236 8.58 -9.35 -9.57
C LEU A 236 7.58 -10.46 -9.89
N ASN A 237 8.00 -11.72 -9.77
CA ASN A 237 7.11 -12.86 -10.04
C ASN A 237 5.94 -12.91 -9.05
N ARG A 238 6.17 -12.60 -7.78
CA ARG A 238 5.12 -12.46 -6.77
C ARG A 238 4.11 -11.37 -7.14
N THR A 239 4.58 -10.19 -7.58
CA THR A 239 3.74 -9.11 -8.06
C THR A 239 2.89 -9.56 -9.24
N ARG A 240 3.48 -10.24 -10.24
CA ARG A 240 2.77 -10.82 -11.38
C ARG A 240 1.67 -11.80 -10.96
N ILE A 241 1.95 -12.69 -10.00
CA ILE A 241 0.96 -13.65 -9.50
C ILE A 241 -0.20 -12.93 -8.80
N LEU A 242 0.07 -11.92 -7.98
CA LEU A 242 -0.98 -11.15 -7.31
C LEU A 242 -1.88 -10.42 -8.33
N LYS A 243 -1.29 -9.82 -9.37
CA LYS A 243 -2.05 -9.20 -10.46
C LYS A 243 -2.84 -10.25 -11.27
N ALA A 244 -2.29 -11.44 -11.48
CA ALA A 244 -3.02 -12.56 -12.12
C ALA A 244 -4.22 -13.03 -11.29
N CYS A 245 -4.08 -13.15 -9.97
CA CYS A 245 -5.21 -13.47 -9.07
C CYS A 245 -6.35 -12.49 -9.25
N SER A 246 -6.00 -11.26 -9.42
CA SER A 246 -6.92 -10.17 -9.70
C SER A 246 -7.66 -10.38 -11.02
N LEU A 247 -6.93 -10.56 -12.10
CA LEU A 247 -7.53 -10.83 -13.43
C LEU A 247 -8.38 -12.11 -13.43
N MET A 248 -7.96 -13.17 -12.74
CA MET A 248 -8.71 -14.40 -12.62
C MET A 248 -10.07 -14.26 -11.93
N ARG A 249 -10.26 -13.25 -11.09
CA ARG A 249 -11.57 -12.93 -10.46
C ARG A 249 -12.48 -12.12 -11.36
N MET A 250 -11.90 -11.30 -12.24
CA MET A 250 -12.61 -10.25 -12.98
C MET A 250 -12.95 -10.62 -14.41
N SER A 251 -12.22 -11.57 -14.98
CA SER A 251 -12.39 -11.94 -16.37
C SER A 251 -12.60 -13.43 -16.54
N GLU A 252 -13.29 -13.78 -17.62
CA GLU A 252 -13.42 -15.16 -18.12
C GLU A 252 -12.22 -15.57 -19.00
N ASP A 253 -11.18 -14.74 -19.05
CA ASP A 253 -9.98 -15.01 -19.83
C ASP A 253 -9.36 -16.34 -19.44
N SER A 254 -8.81 -17.04 -20.43
CA SER A 254 -8.10 -18.31 -20.16
C SER A 254 -6.88 -18.07 -19.25
N ILE A 255 -6.53 -19.08 -18.46
CA ILE A 255 -5.32 -19.04 -17.61
C ILE A 255 -4.07 -18.76 -18.44
N LEU A 256 -4.02 -19.26 -19.69
CA LEU A 256 -2.93 -18.98 -20.62
C LEU A 256 -2.89 -17.50 -21.02
N SER A 257 -4.03 -16.90 -21.35
CA SER A 257 -4.13 -15.48 -21.68
C SER A 257 -3.68 -14.61 -20.52
N ILE A 258 -4.19 -14.87 -19.31
CA ILE A 258 -3.82 -14.13 -18.08
C ILE A 258 -2.32 -14.26 -17.80
N SER A 259 -1.74 -15.45 -17.97
CA SER A 259 -0.31 -15.63 -17.73
C SER A 259 0.55 -14.73 -18.64
N GLY A 260 0.15 -14.55 -19.90
CA GLY A 260 0.80 -13.62 -20.84
C GLY A 260 0.58 -12.16 -20.46
N GLN A 261 -0.66 -11.79 -20.10
CA GLN A 261 -1.01 -10.42 -19.71
C GLN A 261 -0.20 -9.92 -18.51
N VAL A 262 0.14 -10.80 -17.56
CA VAL A 262 0.95 -10.43 -16.41
C VAL A 262 2.47 -10.60 -16.61
N GLY A 263 2.92 -10.92 -17.84
CA GLY A 263 4.32 -10.93 -18.23
C GLY A 263 5.06 -12.26 -18.07
N PHE A 264 4.34 -13.41 -17.89
CA PHE A 264 5.00 -14.71 -17.94
C PHE A 264 5.17 -15.19 -19.37
N GLN A 265 6.39 -15.63 -19.72
CA GLN A 265 6.74 -16.13 -21.04
C GLN A 265 6.26 -17.58 -21.29
N SER A 266 5.88 -18.30 -20.23
CA SER A 266 5.33 -19.66 -20.36
C SER A 266 4.36 -19.98 -19.24
N LEU A 267 3.33 -20.77 -19.59
CA LEU A 267 2.34 -21.27 -18.65
C LEU A 267 2.98 -22.14 -17.54
N SER A 268 4.03 -22.90 -17.90
CA SER A 268 4.76 -23.73 -16.92
C SER A 268 5.43 -22.89 -15.83
N SER A 269 6.07 -21.76 -16.21
CA SER A 269 6.65 -20.83 -15.25
C SER A 269 5.57 -20.19 -14.40
N PHE A 270 4.47 -19.74 -15.00
CA PHE A 270 3.32 -19.20 -14.28
C PHE A 270 2.76 -20.17 -13.24
N ASN A 271 2.48 -21.42 -13.63
CA ASN A 271 1.95 -22.46 -12.73
C ASN A 271 2.89 -22.73 -11.56
N ARG A 272 4.20 -22.82 -11.83
CA ARG A 272 5.21 -23.04 -10.79
C ARG A 272 5.23 -21.90 -9.76
N HIS A 273 5.23 -20.65 -10.21
CA HIS A 273 5.23 -19.48 -9.32
C HIS A 273 3.89 -19.34 -8.59
N SER A 274 2.77 -19.65 -9.25
CA SER A 274 1.45 -19.68 -8.63
C SER A 274 1.39 -20.70 -7.49
N LEU A 275 1.88 -21.91 -7.72
CA LEU A 275 1.90 -22.95 -6.68
C LEU A 275 2.79 -22.55 -5.50
N ALA A 276 3.94 -21.94 -5.77
CA ALA A 276 4.85 -21.48 -4.72
C ALA A 276 4.26 -20.35 -3.88
N GLU A 277 3.53 -19.40 -4.48
CA GLU A 277 2.99 -18.22 -3.80
C GLU A 277 1.63 -18.48 -3.15
N MET A 278 0.74 -19.20 -3.85
CA MET A 278 -0.65 -19.40 -3.43
C MET A 278 -0.92 -20.78 -2.81
N GLY A 279 0.01 -21.72 -2.91
CA GLY A 279 -0.18 -23.11 -2.49
C GLY A 279 -1.14 -23.92 -3.36
N THR A 280 -1.66 -23.36 -4.48
CA THR A 280 -2.62 -23.98 -5.38
C THR A 280 -2.32 -23.64 -6.83
N THR A 281 -2.90 -24.41 -7.77
CA THR A 281 -2.83 -24.07 -9.17
C THR A 281 -3.76 -22.88 -9.50
N PRO A 282 -3.48 -22.10 -10.56
CA PRO A 282 -4.35 -20.99 -10.98
C PRO A 282 -5.81 -21.40 -11.20
N SER A 283 -6.05 -22.58 -11.81
CA SER A 283 -7.40 -23.08 -12.03
C SER A 283 -8.13 -23.42 -10.73
N GLN A 284 -7.45 -24.09 -9.80
CA GLN A 284 -8.01 -24.37 -8.46
C GLN A 284 -8.30 -23.09 -7.71
N TRP A 285 -7.37 -22.13 -7.77
CA TRP A 285 -7.55 -20.83 -7.14
C TRP A 285 -8.77 -20.09 -7.70
N ARG A 286 -8.95 -20.02 -9.03
CA ARG A 286 -10.12 -19.41 -9.67
C ARG A 286 -11.42 -20.05 -9.20
N SER A 287 -11.46 -21.38 -9.09
CA SER A 287 -12.64 -22.11 -8.63
C SER A 287 -12.96 -21.90 -7.15
N ALA A 288 -11.94 -21.60 -6.34
CA ALA A 288 -12.07 -21.37 -4.89
C ALA A 288 -12.28 -19.90 -4.51
N ALA A 289 -12.21 -18.96 -5.45
CA ALA A 289 -12.15 -17.51 -5.20
C ALA A 289 -13.45 -16.88 -4.63
N GLY A 290 -14.24 -17.63 -3.87
CA GLY A 290 -15.36 -17.12 -3.06
C GLY A 290 -15.00 -16.70 -1.62
N ASN A 291 -13.76 -16.86 -1.16
CA ASN A 291 -13.37 -16.66 0.23
C ASN A 291 -12.61 -15.33 0.48
N ASN A 292 -13.08 -14.62 1.49
CA ASN A 292 -12.87 -13.25 1.96
C ASN A 292 -11.39 -12.88 2.31
N PRO A 293 -10.78 -11.83 1.73
CA PRO A 293 -9.41 -11.40 2.00
C PRO A 293 -9.19 -10.67 3.34
N LYS A 294 -10.23 -10.41 4.12
CA LYS A 294 -10.14 -9.58 5.35
C LYS A 294 -9.29 -10.19 6.48
N THR A 295 -9.04 -11.49 6.48
CA THR A 295 -8.34 -12.19 7.57
C THR A 295 -6.81 -12.08 7.51
N SER A 296 -6.22 -11.70 6.38
CA SER A 296 -4.77 -11.67 6.23
C SER A 296 -4.09 -10.48 6.95
N ILE A 297 -4.82 -9.40 7.18
CA ILE A 297 -4.28 -8.17 7.80
C ILE A 297 -4.12 -8.33 9.32
N LEU A 298 -5.00 -9.08 9.97
CA LEU A 298 -4.96 -9.32 11.42
C LEU A 298 -3.72 -10.10 11.89
N LYS A 299 -2.99 -10.74 10.98
CA LYS A 299 -1.72 -11.42 11.31
C LYS A 299 -0.57 -10.45 11.60
N TYR A 300 -0.67 -9.19 11.18
CA TYR A 300 0.38 -8.20 11.40
C TYR A 300 0.31 -7.59 12.80
N ARG A 301 1.49 -7.29 13.37
CA ARG A 301 1.60 -6.71 14.71
C ARG A 301 1.15 -5.24 14.73
N GLY A 302 0.66 -4.79 15.87
CA GLY A 302 0.26 -3.40 16.09
C GLY A 302 -1.22 -3.23 16.41
N TRP A 303 -2.06 -4.20 16.00
CA TRP A 303 -3.47 -4.23 16.38
C TRP A 303 -3.65 -4.76 17.79
N MET A 304 -4.62 -4.23 18.52
CA MET A 304 -5.08 -4.87 19.76
C MET A 304 -5.75 -6.20 19.40
N THR A 305 -5.29 -7.28 20.03
CA THR A 305 -6.00 -8.56 19.94
C THR A 305 -7.33 -8.37 20.66
N PRO A 306 -8.49 -8.62 20.01
CA PRO A 306 -9.75 -8.61 20.72
C PRO A 306 -9.69 -9.64 21.86
N PRO A 307 -10.32 -9.38 23.04
CA PRO A 307 -10.41 -10.36 24.08
C PRO A 307 -10.98 -11.66 23.48
N LYS A 308 -10.37 -12.78 23.81
CA LYS A 308 -10.92 -14.09 23.46
C LYS A 308 -12.20 -14.25 24.29
N ASP A 309 -13.37 -14.31 23.63
CA ASP A 309 -14.63 -14.69 24.23
C ASP A 309 -14.53 -16.13 24.79
#